data_87cf5b8808cc228892667d8ef6a8f75e
#
_entry.id   87cf5b8808cc228892667d8ef6a8f75e
#
_cell.length_a   1.000
_cell.length_b   1.000
_cell.length_c   1.000
_cell.angle_alpha   90.00
_cell.angle_beta   90.00
_cell.angle_gamma   90.00
#
_symmetry.space_group_name_H-M   'P 1'
#
loop_
_entity.id
_entity.type
_entity.pdbx_description
1 polymer ?
#
loop_
_entity_poly.entity_id
_entity_poly.type
_entity_poly.pdbx_seq_one_letter_code
_entity_poly.pdbx_strand_id
1 'polypeptide(L)'
;MKNRISEPKFCVSIAAPNTSKLKSSINSAFLSGAHLVEIRLDSLNSFSINFIEELSNTHKNKLVLTFRSKHQGGLSNISESDRLQILNQLLDLKHSFKDIESDTFNRNSTLFKNEKNLIVSWHNFNSTPSTNSLSVLIKNISKKLSRPTQIIKIVTYANSLNDCNKVYKLYPRFKKSKFQLLAFCMGENGSISRILSPMLGAPFIYLSLIHI
;
A
#
# COMPACT_ATOMS: atom_id res chain seq x y z
N MET A 1 -0.05 -13.06 30.57
CA MET A 1 0.24 -11.81 29.85
C MET A 1 -0.93 -11.47 28.96
N LYS A 2 -1.70 -10.40 29.27
CA LYS A 2 -2.79 -9.94 28.42
C LYS A 2 -2.17 -9.34 27.15
N ASN A 3 -2.28 -10.01 26.02
CA ASN A 3 -2.02 -9.41 24.72
C ASN A 3 -3.00 -8.23 24.57
N ARG A 4 -2.55 -7.00 24.83
CA ARG A 4 -3.26 -5.81 24.40
C ARG A 4 -3.27 -5.87 22.88
N ILE A 5 -4.43 -6.14 22.29
CA ILE A 5 -4.66 -5.92 20.86
C ILE A 5 -4.40 -4.42 20.67
N SER A 6 -3.32 -4.07 19.99
CA SER A 6 -3.06 -2.68 19.63
C SER A 6 -4.22 -2.18 18.79
N GLU A 7 -4.70 -0.98 19.04
CA GLU A 7 -5.76 -0.38 18.24
C GLU A 7 -5.40 -0.42 16.75
N PRO A 8 -6.33 -0.83 15.88
CA PRO A 8 -6.08 -0.91 14.45
C PRO A 8 -5.78 0.48 13.88
N LYS A 9 -4.68 0.60 13.15
CA LYS A 9 -4.34 1.84 12.45
C LYS A 9 -5.11 1.93 11.14
N PHE A 10 -5.57 3.13 10.80
CA PHE A 10 -6.31 3.42 9.56
C PHE A 10 -5.43 4.21 8.60
N CYS A 11 -5.35 3.74 7.36
CA CYS A 11 -4.74 4.43 6.24
C CYS A 11 -5.84 4.85 5.26
N VAL A 12 -6.01 6.15 5.06
CA VAL A 12 -7.02 6.70 4.15
C VAL A 12 -6.36 7.00 2.81
N SER A 13 -6.88 6.40 1.73
CA SER A 13 -6.39 6.65 0.37
C SER A 13 -7.07 7.85 -0.25
N ILE A 14 -6.27 8.81 -0.73
CA ILE A 14 -6.72 10.08 -1.32
C ILE A 14 -6.26 10.15 -2.78
N ALA A 15 -7.23 10.32 -3.69
CA ALA A 15 -7.02 10.74 -5.05
C ALA A 15 -7.56 12.17 -5.21
N ALA A 16 -6.72 13.10 -5.68
CA ALA A 16 -7.09 14.50 -5.83
C ALA A 16 -6.55 15.05 -7.16
N PRO A 17 -7.28 15.93 -7.86
CA PRO A 17 -6.86 16.43 -9.16
C PRO A 17 -5.73 17.48 -9.06
N ASN A 18 -5.60 18.14 -7.90
CA ASN A 18 -4.61 19.19 -7.70
C ASN A 18 -4.11 19.26 -6.26
N THR A 19 -3.03 20.01 -6.05
CA THR A 19 -2.33 20.13 -4.77
C THR A 19 -3.15 20.82 -3.67
N SER A 20 -4.02 21.77 -4.01
CA SER A 20 -4.89 22.46 -3.05
C SER A 20 -5.93 21.49 -2.47
N LYS A 21 -6.63 20.75 -3.35
CA LYS A 21 -7.58 19.72 -2.93
C LYS A 21 -6.88 18.61 -2.14
N LEU A 22 -5.66 18.22 -2.54
CA LEU A 22 -4.88 17.23 -1.81
C LEU A 22 -4.58 17.70 -0.38
N LYS A 23 -4.06 18.92 -0.18
CA LYS A 23 -3.79 19.47 1.17
C LYS A 23 -5.04 19.47 2.04
N SER A 24 -6.19 19.94 1.52
CA SER A 24 -7.45 19.97 2.28
C SER A 24 -7.93 18.56 2.65
N SER A 25 -7.83 17.60 1.71
CA SER A 25 -8.23 16.21 1.95
C SER A 25 -7.33 15.51 2.97
N ILE A 26 -6.02 15.76 2.96
CA ILE A 26 -5.07 15.23 3.97
C ILE A 26 -5.46 15.74 5.37
N ASN A 27 -5.71 17.04 5.51
CA ASN A 27 -6.09 17.62 6.79
C ASN A 27 -7.43 17.04 7.28
N SER A 28 -8.43 16.94 6.41
CA SER A 28 -9.73 16.31 6.75
C SER A 28 -9.56 14.85 7.18
N ALA A 29 -8.74 14.07 6.50
CA ALA A 29 -8.50 12.68 6.87
C ALA A 29 -7.87 12.55 8.28
N PHE A 30 -6.86 13.37 8.61
CA PHE A 30 -6.25 13.34 9.94
C PHE A 30 -7.22 13.84 11.03
N LEU A 31 -8.00 14.88 10.77
CA LEU A 31 -9.04 15.35 11.68
C LEU A 31 -10.12 14.30 11.93
N SER A 32 -10.41 13.45 10.94
CA SER A 32 -11.35 12.32 11.05
C SER A 32 -10.72 11.06 11.67
N GLY A 33 -9.50 11.13 12.18
CA GLY A 33 -8.85 10.03 12.92
C GLY A 33 -7.99 9.09 12.06
N ALA A 34 -7.65 9.46 10.82
CA ALA A 34 -6.69 8.67 10.04
C ALA A 34 -5.31 8.64 10.74
N HIS A 35 -4.68 7.47 10.77
CA HIS A 35 -3.32 7.31 11.29
C HIS A 35 -2.27 7.47 10.20
N LEU A 36 -2.64 7.06 8.98
CA LEU A 36 -1.85 7.22 7.76
C LEU A 36 -2.75 7.75 6.65
N VAL A 37 -2.13 8.43 5.68
CA VAL A 37 -2.79 8.86 4.46
C VAL A 37 -1.97 8.36 3.27
N GLU A 38 -2.60 7.61 2.38
CA GLU A 38 -2.04 7.28 1.08
C GLU A 38 -2.37 8.40 0.09
N ILE A 39 -1.33 8.95 -0.55
CA ILE A 39 -1.45 9.95 -1.61
C ILE A 39 -1.29 9.25 -2.96
N ARG A 40 -2.34 9.28 -3.79
CA ARG A 40 -2.35 8.80 -5.16
C ARG A 40 -1.78 9.89 -6.08
N LEU A 41 -0.44 9.92 -6.21
CA LEU A 41 0.26 10.91 -7.03
C LEU A 41 -0.14 10.82 -8.51
N ASP A 42 -0.50 9.64 -8.96
CA ASP A 42 -1.02 9.40 -10.31
C ASP A 42 -2.37 10.06 -10.60
N SER A 43 -3.07 10.57 -9.59
CA SER A 43 -4.33 11.32 -9.74
C SER A 43 -4.11 12.84 -9.89
N LEU A 44 -2.92 13.34 -9.55
CA LEU A 44 -2.61 14.76 -9.66
C LEU A 44 -2.32 15.13 -11.12
N ASN A 45 -2.92 16.22 -11.61
CA ASN A 45 -2.62 16.76 -12.94
C ASN A 45 -1.16 17.21 -13.05
N SER A 46 -0.62 17.78 -11.97
CA SER A 46 0.79 18.15 -11.85
C SER A 46 1.20 18.30 -10.38
N PHE A 47 2.46 18.06 -10.08
CA PHE A 47 3.07 18.34 -8.77
C PHE A 47 4.59 18.51 -8.93
N SER A 48 5.23 19.14 -7.96
CA SER A 48 6.68 19.16 -7.83
C SER A 48 7.12 18.22 -6.71
N ILE A 49 8.32 17.68 -6.80
CA ILE A 49 8.90 16.86 -5.74
C ILE A 49 9.06 17.67 -4.44
N ASN A 50 9.44 18.94 -4.53
CA ASN A 50 9.56 19.83 -3.37
C ASN A 50 8.24 19.97 -2.60
N PHE A 51 7.10 20.01 -3.30
CA PHE A 51 5.78 20.03 -2.66
C PHE A 51 5.50 18.73 -1.90
N ILE A 52 5.85 17.58 -2.47
CA ILE A 52 5.67 16.28 -1.80
C ILE A 52 6.64 16.15 -0.62
N GLU A 53 7.85 16.68 -0.73
CA GLU A 53 8.82 16.74 0.35
C GLU A 53 8.33 17.59 1.53
N GLU A 54 7.76 18.77 1.27
CA GLU A 54 7.11 19.61 2.28
C GLU A 54 6.03 18.84 3.04
N LEU A 55 5.13 18.15 2.32
CA LEU A 55 4.10 17.30 2.93
C LEU A 55 4.70 16.16 3.76
N SER A 56 5.74 15.50 3.24
CA SER A 56 6.44 14.41 3.93
C SER A 56 7.10 14.88 5.22
N ASN A 57 7.69 16.07 5.23
CA ASN A 57 8.31 16.66 6.41
C ASN A 57 7.27 17.15 7.44
N THR A 58 6.12 17.64 6.97
CA THR A 58 5.02 18.08 7.84
C THR A 58 4.34 16.88 8.52
N HIS A 59 4.11 15.79 7.78
CA HIS A 59 3.40 14.61 8.26
C HIS A 59 4.32 13.40 8.45
N LYS A 60 5.45 13.58 9.15
CA LYS A 60 6.50 12.56 9.31
C LYS A 60 5.95 11.18 9.64
N ASN A 61 6.30 10.19 8.81
CA ASN A 61 5.93 8.77 8.94
C ASN A 61 4.41 8.47 8.91
N LYS A 62 3.61 9.43 8.44
CA LYS A 62 2.15 9.28 8.31
C LYS A 62 1.65 9.27 6.87
N LEU A 63 2.53 9.42 5.88
CA LEU A 63 2.18 9.39 4.47
C LEU A 63 2.65 8.09 3.80
N VAL A 64 1.83 7.60 2.88
CA VAL A 64 2.17 6.56 1.89
C VAL A 64 2.12 7.22 0.51
N LEU A 65 3.23 7.26 -0.19
CA LEU A 65 3.35 7.86 -1.53
C LEU A 65 3.20 6.74 -2.56
N THR A 66 2.15 6.83 -3.38
CA THR A 66 1.80 5.85 -4.40
C THR A 66 1.71 6.53 -5.75
N PHE A 67 2.53 6.11 -6.71
CA PHE A 67 2.36 6.46 -8.12
C PHE A 67 1.99 5.18 -8.88
N ARG A 68 0.69 4.90 -8.98
CA ARG A 68 0.15 3.67 -9.55
C ARG A 68 0.29 3.67 -11.07
N SER A 69 0.77 2.57 -11.65
CA SER A 69 0.84 2.40 -13.10
C SER A 69 -0.55 2.20 -13.72
N LYS A 70 -0.68 2.57 -14.99
CA LYS A 70 -1.95 2.47 -15.72
C LYS A 70 -2.54 1.06 -15.71
N HIS A 71 -1.70 0.04 -15.91
CA HIS A 71 -2.15 -1.36 -15.95
C HIS A 71 -2.54 -1.93 -14.58
N GLN A 72 -2.20 -1.21 -13.49
CA GLN A 72 -2.61 -1.54 -12.12
C GLN A 72 -3.69 -0.58 -11.58
N GLY A 73 -4.47 0.04 -12.47
CA GLY A 73 -5.56 0.95 -12.10
C GLY A 73 -5.10 2.37 -11.76
N GLY A 74 -3.93 2.80 -12.23
CA GLY A 74 -3.47 4.19 -12.15
C GLY A 74 -4.19 5.10 -13.13
N LEU A 75 -4.23 6.39 -12.82
CA LEU A 75 -4.95 7.41 -13.57
C LEU A 75 -4.05 8.17 -14.56
N SER A 76 -2.74 8.23 -14.31
CA SER A 76 -1.77 8.92 -15.16
C SER A 76 -1.47 8.15 -16.44
N ASN A 77 -1.21 8.89 -17.53
CA ASN A 77 -0.84 8.35 -18.84
C ASN A 77 0.66 8.53 -19.16
N ILE A 78 1.50 8.89 -18.17
CA ILE A 78 2.95 9.03 -18.41
C ILE A 78 3.59 7.69 -18.78
N SER A 79 4.77 7.76 -19.41
CA SER A 79 5.55 6.57 -19.75
C SER A 79 6.06 5.86 -18.50
N GLU A 80 6.38 4.56 -18.61
CA GLU A 80 6.95 3.80 -17.49
C GLU A 80 8.35 4.33 -17.10
N SER A 81 9.12 4.89 -18.05
CA SER A 81 10.41 5.53 -17.76
C SER A 81 10.24 6.78 -16.91
N ASP A 82 9.28 7.66 -17.26
CA ASP A 82 9.00 8.86 -16.47
C ASP A 82 8.46 8.52 -15.09
N ARG A 83 7.58 7.51 -15.00
CA ARG A 83 7.09 6.98 -13.73
C ARG A 83 8.24 6.47 -12.85
N LEU A 84 9.20 5.74 -13.42
CA LEU A 84 10.38 5.26 -12.69
C LEU A 84 11.27 6.41 -12.21
N GLN A 85 11.43 7.47 -12.98
CA GLN A 85 12.16 8.66 -12.55
C GLN A 85 11.50 9.32 -11.33
N ILE A 86 10.15 9.47 -11.36
CA ILE A 86 9.40 9.97 -10.21
C ILE A 86 9.58 9.05 -8.99
N LEU A 87 9.41 7.73 -9.16
CA LEU A 87 9.58 6.78 -8.07
C LEU A 87 10.99 6.84 -7.46
N ASN A 88 12.02 7.04 -8.29
CA ASN A 88 13.40 7.21 -7.82
C ASN A 88 13.55 8.48 -6.96
N GLN A 89 12.99 9.61 -7.40
CA GLN A 89 13.02 10.86 -6.63
C GLN A 89 12.27 10.72 -5.28
N LEU A 90 11.18 9.94 -5.25
CA LEU A 90 10.45 9.68 -4.00
C LEU A 90 11.28 8.90 -2.97
N LEU A 91 12.30 8.14 -3.37
CA LEU A 91 13.16 7.40 -2.44
C LEU A 91 13.97 8.33 -1.52
N ASP A 92 14.26 9.56 -1.96
CA ASP A 92 14.98 10.54 -1.15
C ASP A 92 14.12 11.12 -0.01
N LEU A 93 12.81 10.95 -0.07
CA LEU A 93 11.86 11.44 0.93
C LEU A 93 11.79 10.50 2.14
N LYS A 94 12.70 10.68 3.11
CA LYS A 94 12.94 9.73 4.23
C LYS A 94 11.75 9.50 5.16
N HIS A 95 10.81 10.44 5.23
CA HIS A 95 9.72 10.46 6.22
C HIS A 95 8.38 9.93 5.70
N SER A 96 8.36 9.16 4.60
CA SER A 96 7.14 8.59 4.03
C SER A 96 7.34 7.14 3.61
N PHE A 97 6.26 6.38 3.61
CA PHE A 97 6.24 5.08 2.94
C PHE A 97 6.15 5.26 1.42
N LYS A 98 6.70 4.32 0.66
CA LYS A 98 6.61 4.26 -0.81
C LYS A 98 5.94 2.95 -1.20
N ASP A 99 4.81 3.03 -1.90
CA ASP A 99 4.12 1.86 -2.46
C ASP A 99 4.63 1.62 -3.88
N ILE A 100 5.35 0.55 -4.08
CA ILE A 100 5.93 0.12 -5.36
C ILE A 100 5.28 -1.19 -5.77
N GLU A 101 4.80 -1.27 -6.99
CA GLU A 101 4.21 -2.49 -7.54
C GLU A 101 5.23 -3.62 -7.66
N SER A 102 4.80 -4.85 -7.42
CA SER A 102 5.69 -6.02 -7.35
C SER A 102 6.44 -6.30 -8.65
N ASP A 103 5.85 -6.01 -9.81
CA ASP A 103 6.49 -6.16 -11.11
C ASP A 103 7.56 -5.08 -11.34
N THR A 104 7.27 -3.82 -10.99
CA THR A 104 8.25 -2.72 -11.00
C THR A 104 9.39 -3.00 -10.02
N PHE A 105 9.06 -3.44 -8.79
CA PHE A 105 10.04 -3.85 -7.78
C PHE A 105 10.91 -5.01 -8.27
N ASN A 106 10.32 -6.02 -8.90
CA ASN A 106 11.06 -7.18 -9.38
C ASN A 106 12.07 -6.85 -10.48
N ARG A 107 11.71 -5.94 -11.39
CA ARG A 107 12.60 -5.46 -12.46
C ARG A 107 13.73 -4.55 -11.94
N ASN A 108 13.45 -3.78 -10.87
CA ASN A 108 14.34 -2.73 -10.36
C ASN A 108 14.69 -2.93 -8.88
N SER A 109 14.81 -4.17 -8.41
CA SER A 109 14.94 -4.47 -6.97
C SER A 109 16.20 -3.86 -6.32
N THR A 110 17.29 -3.69 -7.06
CA THR A 110 18.50 -3.04 -6.58
C THR A 110 18.28 -1.59 -6.16
N LEU A 111 17.36 -0.88 -6.84
CA LEU A 111 16.99 0.49 -6.54
C LEU A 111 16.19 0.57 -5.22
N PHE A 112 15.23 -0.32 -5.02
CA PHE A 112 14.23 -0.21 -3.95
C PHE A 112 14.52 -1.04 -2.70
N LYS A 113 15.31 -2.12 -2.79
CA LYS A 113 15.46 -3.13 -1.72
C LYS A 113 15.92 -2.56 -0.36
N ASN A 114 16.71 -1.47 -0.37
CA ASN A 114 17.27 -0.87 0.84
C ASN A 114 16.35 0.19 1.48
N GLU A 115 15.25 0.57 0.83
CA GLU A 115 14.28 1.52 1.38
C GLU A 115 13.64 0.92 2.65
N LYS A 116 13.70 1.68 3.76
CA LYS A 116 13.14 1.22 5.05
C LYS A 116 11.62 1.17 5.04
N ASN A 117 11.00 2.22 4.49
CA ASN A 117 9.55 2.42 4.50
C ASN A 117 8.96 2.00 3.14
N LEU A 118 9.26 0.78 2.71
CA LEU A 118 8.81 0.21 1.44
C LEU A 118 7.56 -0.63 1.62
N ILE A 119 6.57 -0.41 0.77
CA ILE A 119 5.43 -1.29 0.56
C ILE A 119 5.57 -1.88 -0.85
N VAL A 120 5.72 -3.19 -0.97
CA VAL A 120 5.66 -3.88 -2.27
C VAL A 120 4.27 -4.43 -2.46
N SER A 121 3.52 -3.85 -3.40
CA SER A 121 2.11 -4.17 -3.62
C SER A 121 1.89 -5.03 -4.86
N TRP A 122 0.92 -5.94 -4.75
CA TRP A 122 0.40 -6.73 -5.85
C TRP A 122 -1.13 -6.74 -5.82
N HIS A 123 -1.76 -6.52 -6.99
CA HIS A 123 -3.21 -6.47 -7.13
C HIS A 123 -3.68 -7.49 -8.17
N ASN A 124 -4.81 -8.15 -7.87
CA ASN A 124 -5.57 -8.91 -8.83
C ASN A 124 -7.03 -8.43 -8.78
N PHE A 125 -7.46 -7.76 -9.83
CA PHE A 125 -8.78 -7.13 -9.92
C PHE A 125 -9.89 -8.10 -10.34
N ASN A 126 -9.57 -9.36 -10.69
CA ASN A 126 -10.52 -10.30 -11.28
C ASN A 126 -10.89 -11.43 -10.30
N SER A 127 -9.96 -11.87 -9.47
CA SER A 127 -10.17 -13.06 -8.63
C SER A 127 -9.19 -13.14 -7.46
N THR A 128 -9.43 -14.08 -6.56
CA THR A 128 -8.50 -14.45 -5.48
C THR A 128 -7.86 -15.81 -5.79
N PRO A 129 -6.58 -15.83 -6.17
CA PRO A 129 -5.85 -17.08 -6.39
C PRO A 129 -5.79 -17.97 -5.14
N SER A 130 -5.36 -19.22 -5.31
CA SER A 130 -5.18 -20.14 -4.18
C SER A 130 -4.18 -19.59 -3.15
N THR A 131 -4.36 -19.95 -1.88
CA THR A 131 -3.41 -19.59 -0.80
C THR A 131 -1.98 -20.04 -1.13
N ASN A 132 -1.81 -21.17 -1.83
CA ASN A 132 -0.49 -21.66 -2.23
C ASN A 132 0.13 -20.76 -3.31
N SER A 133 -0.62 -20.39 -4.33
CA SER A 133 -0.15 -19.46 -5.38
C SER A 133 0.24 -18.10 -4.78
N LEU A 134 -0.60 -17.54 -3.90
CA LEU A 134 -0.28 -16.29 -3.19
C LEU A 134 0.95 -16.45 -2.29
N SER A 135 1.12 -17.59 -1.64
CA SER A 135 2.30 -17.86 -0.80
C SER A 135 3.59 -17.92 -1.63
N VAL A 136 3.56 -18.50 -2.83
CA VAL A 136 4.70 -18.51 -3.75
C VAL A 136 5.04 -17.09 -4.18
N LEU A 137 4.05 -16.28 -4.56
CA LEU A 137 4.23 -14.87 -4.92
C LEU A 137 4.90 -14.08 -3.78
N ILE A 138 4.37 -14.18 -2.55
CA ILE A 138 4.91 -13.52 -1.37
C ILE A 138 6.36 -13.94 -1.11
N LYS A 139 6.67 -15.24 -1.18
CA LYS A 139 8.04 -15.75 -1.02
C LYS A 139 8.99 -15.19 -2.07
N ASN A 140 8.56 -15.07 -3.32
CA ASN A 140 9.39 -14.52 -4.39
C ASN A 140 9.70 -13.03 -4.17
N ILE A 141 8.73 -12.23 -3.74
CA ILE A 141 8.94 -10.83 -3.35
C ILE A 141 9.89 -10.77 -2.15
N SER A 142 9.63 -11.57 -1.11
CA SER A 142 10.36 -11.52 0.16
C SER A 142 11.85 -11.84 0.03
N LYS A 143 12.26 -12.67 -0.93
CA LYS A 143 13.67 -12.97 -1.21
C LYS A 143 14.52 -11.74 -1.57
N LYS A 144 13.86 -10.69 -2.07
CA LYS A 144 14.51 -9.45 -2.51
C LYS A 144 14.41 -8.32 -1.47
N LEU A 145 13.62 -8.50 -0.41
CA LEU A 145 13.51 -7.54 0.69
C LEU A 145 14.71 -7.67 1.64
N SER A 146 15.17 -6.53 2.18
CA SER A 146 16.34 -6.49 3.05
C SER A 146 16.08 -5.96 4.47
N ARG A 147 14.88 -5.41 4.73
CA ARG A 147 14.54 -4.75 6.00
C ARG A 147 13.27 -5.31 6.62
N PRO A 148 13.21 -5.49 7.96
CA PRO A 148 12.02 -6.03 8.65
C PRO A 148 10.84 -5.06 8.69
N THR A 149 11.07 -3.79 8.43
CA THR A 149 10.00 -2.77 8.37
C THR A 149 9.26 -2.74 7.04
N GLN A 150 9.74 -3.47 6.03
CA GLN A 150 9.12 -3.51 4.71
C GLN A 150 7.82 -4.32 4.74
N ILE A 151 6.85 -3.88 3.95
CA ILE A 151 5.51 -4.46 3.89
C ILE A 151 5.30 -5.12 2.53
N ILE A 152 4.75 -6.33 2.52
CA ILE A 152 4.19 -6.95 1.32
C ILE A 152 2.68 -6.78 1.37
N LYS A 153 2.12 -6.06 0.38
CA LYS A 153 0.69 -5.78 0.25
C LYS A 153 0.10 -6.64 -0.86
N ILE A 154 -0.86 -7.49 -0.51
CA ILE A 154 -1.58 -8.38 -1.44
C ILE A 154 -3.05 -7.99 -1.45
N VAL A 155 -3.55 -7.55 -2.60
CA VAL A 155 -4.95 -7.16 -2.76
C VAL A 155 -5.56 -7.96 -3.89
N THR A 156 -6.62 -8.71 -3.61
CA THR A 156 -7.30 -9.58 -4.58
C THR A 156 -8.77 -9.23 -4.68
N TYR A 157 -9.47 -9.70 -5.69
CA TYR A 157 -10.92 -9.51 -5.81
C TYR A 157 -11.65 -10.74 -5.29
N ALA A 158 -12.61 -10.56 -4.38
CA ALA A 158 -13.43 -11.64 -3.84
C ALA A 158 -14.71 -11.81 -4.67
N ASN A 159 -14.80 -12.91 -5.40
CA ASN A 159 -16.04 -13.30 -6.08
C ASN A 159 -17.04 -13.97 -5.11
N SER A 160 -16.55 -14.44 -3.95
CA SER A 160 -17.36 -15.02 -2.87
C SER A 160 -16.71 -14.74 -1.53
N LEU A 161 -17.47 -14.86 -0.44
CA LEU A 161 -16.95 -14.79 0.93
C LEU A 161 -15.84 -15.84 1.21
N ASN A 162 -15.90 -17.00 0.55
CA ASN A 162 -14.87 -18.03 0.70
C ASN A 162 -13.50 -17.58 0.18
N ASP A 163 -13.45 -16.61 -0.73
CA ASP A 163 -12.19 -16.07 -1.22
C ASP A 163 -11.41 -15.35 -0.11
N CYS A 164 -12.09 -14.74 0.85
CA CYS A 164 -11.45 -14.12 2.01
C CYS A 164 -10.67 -15.15 2.85
N ASN A 165 -11.15 -16.40 2.94
CA ASN A 165 -10.45 -17.46 3.66
C ASN A 165 -9.09 -17.80 3.03
N LYS A 166 -8.95 -17.66 1.69
CA LYS A 166 -7.68 -17.88 1.02
C LYS A 166 -6.63 -16.85 1.46
N VAL A 167 -7.05 -15.61 1.68
CA VAL A 167 -6.21 -14.51 2.14
C VAL A 167 -5.92 -14.62 3.65
N TYR A 168 -6.91 -14.95 4.47
CA TYR A 168 -6.74 -15.12 5.92
C TYR A 168 -5.67 -16.17 6.25
N LYS A 169 -5.63 -17.29 5.51
CA LYS A 169 -4.63 -18.34 5.67
C LYS A 169 -3.18 -17.91 5.38
N LEU A 170 -2.95 -16.73 4.81
CA LEU A 170 -1.61 -16.19 4.61
C LEU A 170 -1.00 -15.68 5.92
N TYR A 171 -1.79 -15.10 6.82
CA TYR A 171 -1.28 -14.48 8.05
C TYR A 171 -0.56 -15.47 8.95
N PRO A 172 -1.13 -16.63 9.33
CA PRO A 172 -0.40 -17.62 10.14
C PRO A 172 0.84 -18.16 9.42
N ARG A 173 0.82 -18.29 8.07
CA ARG A 173 1.97 -18.77 7.29
C ARG A 173 3.17 -17.83 7.34
N PHE A 174 2.93 -16.53 7.45
CA PHE A 174 3.97 -15.49 7.42
C PHE A 174 4.16 -14.76 8.75
N LYS A 175 3.56 -15.25 9.84
CA LYS A 175 3.64 -14.64 11.17
C LYS A 175 5.08 -14.44 11.69
N LYS A 176 6.00 -15.34 11.33
CA LYS A 176 7.43 -15.30 11.73
C LYS A 176 8.35 -14.72 10.64
N SER A 177 7.80 -14.08 9.61
CA SER A 177 8.57 -13.50 8.51
C SER A 177 9.31 -12.24 8.93
N LYS A 178 10.39 -11.90 8.19
CA LYS A 178 11.16 -10.67 8.38
C LYS A 178 10.50 -9.43 7.76
N PHE A 179 9.28 -9.55 7.24
CA PHE A 179 8.47 -8.47 6.67
C PHE A 179 7.09 -8.47 7.30
N GLN A 180 6.36 -7.37 7.13
CA GLN A 180 4.96 -7.28 7.55
C GLN A 180 4.04 -7.64 6.37
N LEU A 181 2.99 -8.40 6.63
CA LEU A 181 2.00 -8.76 5.62
C LEU A 181 0.76 -7.87 5.78
N LEU A 182 0.33 -7.27 4.67
CA LEU A 182 -0.94 -6.57 4.52
C LEU A 182 -1.72 -7.23 3.39
N ALA A 183 -2.72 -8.05 3.71
CA ALA A 183 -3.44 -8.82 2.72
C ALA A 183 -4.96 -8.74 2.96
N PHE A 184 -5.72 -8.41 1.92
CA PHE A 184 -7.18 -8.35 1.96
C PHE A 184 -7.78 -8.48 0.55
N CYS A 185 -9.09 -8.65 0.49
CA CYS A 185 -9.84 -8.70 -0.75
C CYS A 185 -10.58 -7.38 -1.02
N MET A 186 -10.72 -7.05 -2.30
CA MET A 186 -11.62 -6.02 -2.85
C MET A 186 -12.98 -6.61 -3.18
N GLY A 187 -13.89 -5.74 -3.60
CA GLY A 187 -15.26 -6.07 -3.95
C GLY A 187 -16.16 -6.18 -2.73
N GLU A 188 -17.45 -6.27 -2.97
CA GLU A 188 -18.46 -6.33 -1.92
C GLU A 188 -18.23 -7.49 -0.96
N ASN A 189 -18.02 -8.71 -1.49
CA ASN A 189 -17.71 -9.90 -0.72
C ASN A 189 -16.35 -9.82 0.01
N GLY A 190 -15.47 -8.90 -0.41
CA GLY A 190 -14.12 -8.75 0.15
C GLY A 190 -14.04 -7.77 1.32
N SER A 191 -15.03 -6.91 1.51
CA SER A 191 -15.00 -5.80 2.48
C SER A 191 -14.68 -6.25 3.90
N ILE A 192 -15.27 -7.35 4.34
CA ILE A 192 -15.03 -7.92 5.68
C ILE A 192 -13.56 -8.32 5.88
N SER A 193 -12.86 -8.77 4.84
CA SER A 193 -11.44 -9.15 4.94
C SER A 193 -10.55 -7.96 5.27
N ARG A 194 -10.89 -6.80 4.78
CA ARG A 194 -10.19 -5.55 5.05
C ARG A 194 -10.31 -5.16 6.52
N ILE A 195 -11.52 -5.29 7.09
CA ILE A 195 -11.79 -4.96 8.50
C ILE A 195 -11.09 -5.95 9.44
N LEU A 196 -11.07 -7.25 9.11
CA LEU A 196 -10.49 -8.28 9.95
C LEU A 196 -8.96 -8.40 9.83
N SER A 197 -8.36 -7.88 8.77
CA SER A 197 -6.92 -8.04 8.52
C SER A 197 -6.02 -7.60 9.69
N PRO A 198 -6.26 -6.50 10.45
CA PRO A 198 -5.43 -6.13 11.59
C PRO A 198 -5.49 -7.13 12.74
N MET A 199 -6.64 -7.74 12.97
CA MET A 199 -6.79 -8.79 14.00
C MET A 199 -5.94 -10.02 13.67
N LEU A 200 -5.63 -10.22 12.39
CA LEU A 200 -4.77 -11.28 11.89
C LEU A 200 -3.29 -10.88 11.84
N GLY A 201 -2.97 -9.60 12.05
CA GLY A 201 -1.60 -9.10 12.10
C GLY A 201 -1.21 -8.14 10.97
N ALA A 202 -2.17 -7.61 10.19
CA ALA A 202 -1.87 -6.53 9.26
C ALA A 202 -1.45 -5.26 10.01
N PRO A 203 -0.47 -4.48 9.48
CA PRO A 203 0.02 -3.28 10.16
C PRO A 203 -1.00 -2.13 10.21
N PHE A 204 -1.95 -2.08 9.28
CA PHE A 204 -3.03 -1.10 9.21
C PHE A 204 -4.14 -1.55 8.24
N ILE A 205 -5.26 -0.82 8.24
CA ILE A 205 -6.41 -1.00 7.34
C ILE A 205 -6.39 0.09 6.27
N TYR A 206 -6.61 -0.27 5.01
CA TYR A 206 -6.92 0.72 3.97
C TYR A 206 -8.41 1.08 3.95
N LEU A 207 -8.68 2.38 4.05
CA LEU A 207 -10.00 2.97 3.81
C LEU A 207 -9.91 3.85 2.56
N SER A 208 -10.89 3.76 1.67
CA SER A 208 -10.94 4.60 0.47
C SER A 208 -11.99 5.68 0.65
N LEU A 209 -11.63 6.94 0.41
CA LEU A 209 -12.60 8.04 0.31
C LEU A 209 -13.31 8.08 -1.06
N ILE A 210 -12.91 7.22 -2.00
CA ILE A 210 -13.49 7.18 -3.35
C ILE A 210 -14.88 6.51 -3.35
N HIS A 211 -15.29 5.90 -2.24
CA HIS A 211 -16.55 5.16 -2.09
C HIS A 211 -17.42 5.68 -0.91
N ILE A 212 -17.23 6.92 -0.49
CA ILE A 212 -18.12 7.62 0.44
C ILE A 212 -18.80 8.75 -0.29
#